data_6c37c91b38078c7dd6fa9989c59497ea
#
_entry.id   6c37c91b38078c7dd6fa9989c59497ea
#
_cell.length_a   1.000
_cell.length_b   1.000
_cell.length_c   1.000
_cell.angle_alpha   90.00
_cell.angle_beta   90.00
_cell.angle_gamma   90.00
#
_symmetry.space_group_name_H-M   'P 1'
#
loop_
_entity.id
_entity.type
_entity.pdbx_description
1 polymer ?
#
loop_
_entity_poly.entity_id
_entity_poly.type
_entity_poly.pdbx_seq_one_letter_code
_entity_poly.pdbx_strand_id
1 'polypeptide(L)' 'MKPGDKIKIIRMDDVDGKDWQARELNGQTLTISFIDSAGQIHLKESGLAIIPGVDDFMPV' A
#
# COMPACT_ATOMS: atom_id res chain seq x y z
N MET A 1 11.98 -1.15 6.51
CA MET A 1 10.66 -0.53 6.36
C MET A 1 9.92 -0.60 7.68
N LYS A 2 9.42 0.50 8.16
CA LYS A 2 8.84 0.60 9.50
C LYS A 2 7.76 1.67 9.54
N PRO A 3 6.91 1.70 10.57
CA PRO A 3 5.92 2.77 10.73
C PRO A 3 6.56 4.15 10.69
N GLY A 4 5.92 5.07 9.99
CA GLY A 4 6.43 6.41 9.77
C GLY A 4 7.21 6.58 8.49
N ASP A 5 7.72 5.51 7.90
CA ASP A 5 8.40 5.57 6.61
C ASP A 5 7.40 5.83 5.50
N LYS A 6 7.89 6.43 4.41
CA LYS A 6 7.06 6.70 3.24
C LYS A 6 7.39 5.70 2.14
N ILE A 7 6.37 5.34 1.39
CA ILE A 7 6.51 4.47 0.22
C ILE A 7 5.73 5.07 -0.94
N LYS A 8 6.20 4.78 -2.15
CA LYS A 8 5.48 5.14 -3.36
C LYS A 8 4.80 3.90 -3.91
N ILE A 9 3.52 4.01 -4.17
CA ILE A 9 2.74 2.91 -4.76
C ILE A 9 2.95 2.93 -6.26
N ILE A 10 3.53 1.85 -6.78
CA ILE A 10 3.72 1.70 -8.22
C ILE A 10 2.44 1.16 -8.84
N ARG A 11 1.90 0.09 -8.25
CA ARG A 11 0.68 -0.52 -8.73
C ARG A 11 0.09 -1.41 -7.65
N MET A 12 -1.17 -1.20 -7.32
CA MET A 12 -1.92 -2.11 -6.47
C MET A 12 -2.74 -3.05 -7.33
N ASP A 13 -2.75 -4.33 -6.93
CA ASP A 13 -3.49 -5.34 -7.65
C ASP A 13 -4.98 -5.21 -7.31
N ASP A 14 -5.80 -5.10 -8.36
CA ASP A 14 -7.24 -5.00 -8.26
C ASP A 14 -7.84 -6.39 -8.52
N VAL A 15 -7.60 -7.30 -7.58
CA VAL A 15 -7.93 -8.72 -7.75
C VAL A 15 -9.40 -8.94 -8.07
N ASP A 16 -10.27 -8.17 -7.43
CA ASP A 16 -11.71 -8.36 -7.57
C ASP A 16 -12.34 -7.42 -8.60
N GLY A 17 -11.57 -6.53 -9.19
CA GLY A 17 -12.10 -5.54 -10.12
C GLY A 17 -13.03 -4.53 -9.47
N LYS A 18 -13.10 -4.52 -8.14
CA LYS A 18 -14.02 -3.67 -7.39
C LYS A 18 -13.31 -2.60 -6.59
N ASP A 19 -12.00 -2.66 -6.53
CA ASP A 19 -11.22 -1.83 -5.62
C ASP A 19 -10.71 -0.58 -6.35
N TRP A 20 -11.65 0.26 -6.75
CA TRP A 20 -11.32 1.51 -7.41
C TRP A 20 -10.43 2.40 -6.54
N GLN A 21 -10.51 2.26 -5.21
CA GLN A 21 -9.64 3.00 -4.29
C GLN A 21 -8.18 2.57 -4.45
N ALA A 22 -7.94 1.29 -4.66
CA ALA A 22 -6.59 0.80 -4.90
C ALA A 22 -5.99 1.43 -6.16
N ARG A 23 -6.78 1.56 -7.21
CA ARG A 23 -6.31 2.19 -8.45
C ARG A 23 -5.98 3.66 -8.27
N GLU A 24 -6.74 4.36 -7.43
CA GLU A 24 -6.49 5.78 -7.17
C GLU A 24 -5.18 6.01 -6.44
N LEU A 25 -4.70 5.02 -5.69
CA LEU A 25 -3.44 5.13 -4.96
C LEU A 25 -2.21 4.95 -5.86
N ASN A 26 -2.37 4.44 -7.06
CA ASN A 26 -1.23 4.21 -7.96
C ASN A 26 -0.50 5.52 -8.24
N GLY A 27 0.82 5.50 -8.05
CA GLY A 27 1.66 6.68 -8.25
C GLY A 27 1.73 7.61 -7.06
N GLN A 28 0.98 7.36 -5.99
CA GLN A 28 0.98 8.21 -4.81
C GLN A 28 2.03 7.78 -3.80
N THR A 29 2.54 8.75 -3.04
CA THR A 29 3.45 8.51 -1.92
C THR A 29 2.64 8.56 -0.63
N LEU A 30 2.69 7.50 0.15
CA LEU A 30 1.89 7.36 1.36
C LEU A 30 2.78 6.96 2.53
N THR A 31 2.26 7.17 3.74
CA THR A 31 3.00 6.91 4.98
C THR A 31 2.53 5.59 5.60
N ILE A 32 3.50 4.79 6.03
CA ILE A 32 3.21 3.52 6.70
C ILE A 32 2.67 3.81 8.10
N SER A 33 1.49 3.27 8.40
CA SER A 33 0.92 3.33 9.74
C SER A 33 1.49 2.23 10.62
N PHE A 34 1.38 0.99 10.16
CA PHE A 34 1.95 -0.17 10.84
C PHE A 34 2.01 -1.35 9.87
N ILE A 35 2.76 -2.36 10.24
CA ILE A 35 2.85 -3.62 9.50
C ILE A 35 2.29 -4.72 10.41
N ASP A 36 1.30 -5.44 9.92
CA ASP A 36 0.65 -6.47 10.75
C ASP A 36 1.44 -7.79 10.75
N SER A 37 0.95 -8.76 11.51
CA SER A 37 1.64 -10.04 11.67
C SER A 37 1.67 -10.87 10.38
N ALA A 38 0.79 -10.58 9.43
CA ALA A 38 0.78 -11.23 8.12
C ALA A 38 1.73 -10.54 7.12
N GLY A 39 2.39 -9.45 7.52
CA GLY A 39 3.29 -8.71 6.66
C GLY A 39 2.61 -7.67 5.79
N GLN A 40 1.32 -7.45 5.96
CA GLN A 40 0.60 -6.43 5.21
C GLN A 40 0.91 -5.04 5.76
N ILE A 41 1.17 -4.10 4.85
CA ILE A 41 1.58 -2.74 5.20
C ILE A 41 0.34 -1.84 5.19
N HIS A 42 -0.05 -1.36 6.37
CA HIS A 42 -1.20 -0.46 6.52
C HIS A 42 -0.76 0.98 6.36
N LEU A 43 -1.59 1.79 5.70
CA LEU A 43 -1.26 3.16 5.36
C LEU A 43 -2.07 4.13 6.21
N LYS A 44 -1.47 5.29 6.54
CA LYS A 44 -2.16 6.32 7.34
C LYS A 44 -3.23 7.04 6.54
N GLU A 45 -2.95 7.31 5.27
CA GLU A 45 -3.82 8.12 4.42
C GLU A 45 -4.95 7.32 3.79
N SER A 46 -4.90 6.01 3.91
CA SER A 46 -5.88 5.13 3.28
C SER A 46 -6.22 3.97 4.21
N GLY A 47 -7.43 3.46 4.11
CA GLY A 47 -7.82 2.23 4.80
C GLY A 47 -7.32 0.96 4.14
N LEU A 48 -6.63 1.08 3.02
CA LEU A 48 -6.12 -0.09 2.30
C LEU A 48 -4.77 -0.51 2.84
N ALA A 49 -4.47 -1.80 2.71
CA ALA A 49 -3.17 -2.35 3.05
C ALA A 49 -2.47 -2.84 1.79
N ILE A 50 -1.14 -2.69 1.76
CA ILE A 50 -0.30 -3.21 0.69
C ILE A 50 0.09 -4.64 1.03
N ILE A 51 -0.05 -5.55 0.08
CA ILE A 51 0.31 -6.96 0.24
C ILE A 51 1.62 -7.18 -0.52
N PRO A 52 2.76 -7.32 0.19
CA PRO A 52 4.04 -7.59 -0.47
C PRO A 52 3.96 -8.87 -1.30
N GLY A 53 4.52 -8.82 -2.50
CA GLY A 53 4.46 -9.93 -3.44
C GLY A 53 3.26 -9.90 -4.37
N VAL A 54 2.23 -9.13 -4.04
CA VAL A 54 1.03 -8.93 -4.87
C VAL A 54 1.01 -7.51 -5.42
N ASP A 55 1.23 -6.53 -4.56
CA ASP A 55 1.24 -5.13 -4.93
C ASP A 55 2.67 -4.65 -5.15
N ASP A 56 2.85 -3.75 -6.12
CA ASP A 56 4.16 -3.17 -6.41
C ASP A 56 4.30 -1.81 -5.72
N PHE A 57 5.36 -1.65 -4.96
CA PHE A 57 5.66 -0.41 -4.25
C PHE A 57 7.17 -0.30 -4.06
N MET A 58 7.62 0.90 -3.70
CA MET A 58 9.03 1.14 -3.43
C MET A 58 9.21 2.12 -2.28
N PRO A 59 10.28 1.99 -1.50
CA PRO A 59 10.61 2.98 -0.48
C PRO A 59 10.94 4.33 -1.13
N VAL A 60 10.63 5.37 -0.41
CA VAL A 60 10.96 6.75 -0.84
C VAL A 60 12.14 7.27 -0.04
#